data_7fd2e2b4f0d69d5d81c0eff4ec7a36db
#
_entry.id   7fd2e2b4f0d69d5d81c0eff4ec7a36db
#
_cell.length_a   1.000
_cell.length_b   1.000
_cell.length_c   1.000
_cell.angle_alpha   90.00
_cell.angle_beta   90.00
_cell.angle_gamma   90.00
#
_symmetry.space_group_name_H-M   'P 1'
#
loop_
_entity.id
_entity.type
_entity.pdbx_description
1 polymer ?
#
loop_
_entity_poly.entity_id
_entity_poly.type
_entity_poly.pdbx_seq_one_letter_code
_entity_poly.pdbx_strand_id
1 'polypeptide(L)'
;MELTVYSSLWCADCREAKRFLAKHNIPYKEVDVPTTPGAAEEVVEHTGKRALPQFVIDGEWIQPYRPGKGFLYEEMSKRLGVKS
;
A
#
# COMPACT_ATOMS: atom_id res chain seq x y z
N MET A 1 13.58 4.56 -6.69
CA MET A 1 12.15 4.64 -6.29
C MET A 1 12.01 4.34 -4.80
N GLU A 2 11.34 5.22 -4.09
CA GLU A 2 11.06 4.98 -2.69
C GLU A 2 9.61 4.57 -2.52
N LEU A 3 9.38 3.43 -1.89
CA LEU A 3 8.03 2.92 -1.64
C LEU A 3 7.80 2.76 -0.15
N THR A 4 6.73 3.37 0.34
CA THR A 4 6.26 3.17 1.71
C THR A 4 4.86 2.55 1.65
N VAL A 5 4.62 1.55 2.48
CA VAL A 5 3.34 0.86 2.54
C VAL A 5 2.71 1.10 3.91
N TYR A 6 1.55 1.72 3.90
CA TYR A 6 0.74 1.90 5.12
C TYR A 6 -0.23 0.74 5.19
N SER A 7 -0.15 -0.04 6.25
CA SER A 7 -0.88 -1.31 6.34
C SER A 7 -1.34 -1.62 7.77
N SER A 8 -2.08 -2.72 7.89
CA SER A 8 -2.53 -3.26 9.17
C SER A 8 -2.48 -4.78 9.09
N LEU A 9 -2.18 -5.44 10.20
CA LEU A 9 -2.15 -6.89 10.26
C LEU A 9 -3.52 -7.53 10.04
N TRP A 10 -4.59 -6.77 10.26
CA TRP A 10 -5.96 -7.27 10.17
C TRP A 10 -6.58 -7.12 8.79
N CYS A 11 -5.83 -6.61 7.84
CA CYS A 11 -6.31 -6.28 6.51
C CYS A 11 -5.86 -7.32 5.49
N ALA A 12 -6.82 -8.01 4.87
CA ALA A 12 -6.52 -9.02 3.85
C ALA A 12 -5.85 -8.39 2.62
N ASP A 13 -6.33 -7.21 2.21
CA ASP A 13 -5.74 -6.51 1.06
C ASP A 13 -4.32 -6.04 1.36
N CYS A 14 -4.03 -5.72 2.62
CA CYS A 14 -2.68 -5.37 3.03
C CYS A 14 -1.74 -6.57 2.89
N ARG A 15 -2.19 -7.75 3.30
CA ARG A 15 -1.38 -8.97 3.17
C ARG A 15 -1.13 -9.29 1.70
N GLU A 16 -2.13 -9.12 0.86
CA GLU A 16 -1.99 -9.39 -0.56
C GLU A 16 -1.01 -8.42 -1.21
N ALA A 17 -1.08 -7.15 -0.83
CA ALA A 17 -0.15 -6.13 -1.31
C ALA A 17 1.30 -6.48 -0.95
N LYS A 18 1.52 -6.88 0.31
CA LYS A 18 2.87 -7.23 0.76
C LYS A 18 3.37 -8.51 0.08
N ARG A 19 2.47 -9.47 -0.16
CA ARG A 19 2.81 -10.69 -0.90
C ARG A 19 3.27 -10.37 -2.31
N PHE A 20 2.56 -9.46 -2.98
CA PHE A 20 2.94 -9.00 -4.32
C PHE A 20 4.34 -8.38 -4.32
N LEU A 21 4.60 -7.50 -3.36
CA LEU A 21 5.91 -6.84 -3.29
C LEU A 21 7.03 -7.85 -3.02
N ALA A 22 6.78 -8.82 -2.14
CA ALA A 22 7.76 -9.87 -1.85
C ALA A 22 8.02 -10.74 -3.07
N LYS A 23 6.97 -11.10 -3.82
CA LYS A 23 7.10 -11.91 -5.02
C LYS A 23 8.00 -11.26 -6.06
N HIS A 24 7.95 -9.94 -6.17
CA HIS A 24 8.74 -9.20 -7.16
C HIS A 24 10.02 -8.61 -6.58
N ASN A 25 10.36 -8.97 -5.33
CA ASN A 25 11.57 -8.49 -4.65
C ASN A 25 11.64 -6.97 -4.61
N ILE A 26 10.51 -6.30 -4.40
CA ILE A 26 10.45 -4.85 -4.33
C ILE A 26 10.67 -4.41 -2.89
N PRO A 27 11.75 -3.67 -2.58
CA PRO A 27 11.97 -3.18 -1.23
C PRO A 27 10.99 -2.07 -0.88
N TYR A 28 10.55 -2.06 0.37
CA TYR A 28 9.63 -1.03 0.84
C TYR A 28 9.78 -0.82 2.33
N LYS A 29 9.36 0.38 2.78
CA LYS A 29 9.26 0.68 4.18
C LYS A 29 7.81 0.43 4.60
N GLU A 30 7.64 -0.30 5.68
CA GLU A 30 6.29 -0.60 6.19
C GLU A 30 5.95 0.31 7.36
N VAL A 31 4.74 0.90 7.32
CA VAL A 31 4.18 1.64 8.45
C VAL A 31 2.95 0.86 8.91
N ASP A 32 3.05 0.28 10.10
CA ASP A 32 1.91 -0.43 10.70
C ASP A 32 1.03 0.60 11.38
N VAL A 33 -0.09 0.92 10.75
CA VAL A 33 -0.92 2.04 11.15
C VAL A 33 -1.44 1.94 12.60
N PRO A 34 -1.95 0.77 13.06
CA PRO A 34 -2.47 0.69 14.42
C PRO A 34 -1.43 0.93 15.51
N THR A 35 -0.16 0.65 15.23
CA THR A 35 0.90 0.77 16.25
C THR A 35 1.79 1.99 16.05
N THR A 36 1.59 2.76 14.99
CA THR A 36 2.40 3.95 14.71
C THR A 36 1.61 5.21 15.01
N PRO A 37 1.99 5.96 16.08
CA PRO A 37 1.27 7.18 16.43
C PRO A 37 1.22 8.17 15.26
N GLY A 38 0.03 8.71 14.99
CA GLY A 38 -0.17 9.69 13.93
C GLY A 38 -0.32 9.12 12.54
N ALA A 39 -0.10 7.81 12.34
CA ALA A 39 -0.16 7.22 11.00
C ALA A 39 -1.58 7.22 10.43
N ALA A 40 -2.59 6.92 11.24
CA ALA A 40 -3.98 6.92 10.78
C ALA A 40 -4.41 8.31 10.31
N GLU A 41 -4.05 9.32 11.06
CA GLU A 41 -4.35 10.71 10.73
C GLU A 41 -3.64 11.12 9.45
N GLU A 42 -2.42 10.66 9.26
CA GLU A 42 -1.64 10.94 8.05
C GLU A 42 -2.34 10.36 6.81
N VAL A 43 -2.83 9.12 6.91
CA VAL A 43 -3.56 8.49 5.82
C VAL A 43 -4.81 9.31 5.47
N VAL A 44 -5.59 9.71 6.47
CA VAL A 44 -6.80 10.50 6.25
C VAL A 44 -6.45 11.86 5.66
N GLU A 45 -5.39 12.49 6.14
CA GLU A 45 -4.97 13.79 5.64
C GLU A 45 -4.65 13.74 4.14
N HIS A 46 -3.96 12.70 3.70
CA HIS A 46 -3.54 12.59 2.29
C HIS A 46 -4.58 11.98 1.36
N THR A 47 -5.46 11.12 1.88
CA THR A 47 -6.40 10.38 1.02
C THR A 47 -7.86 10.74 1.26
N GLY A 48 -8.16 11.40 2.37
CA GLY A 48 -9.53 11.73 2.74
C GLY A 48 -10.31 10.58 3.36
N LYS A 49 -9.69 9.42 3.58
CA LYS A 49 -10.37 8.25 4.13
C LYS A 49 -9.41 7.33 4.85
N ARG A 50 -9.94 6.38 5.63
CA ARG A 50 -9.14 5.42 6.40
C ARG A 50 -8.92 4.10 5.67
N ALA A 51 -8.78 4.15 4.37
CA ALA A 51 -8.60 2.94 3.57
C ALA A 51 -7.15 2.46 3.60
N LEU A 52 -6.95 1.18 3.84
CA LEU A 52 -5.65 0.52 3.80
C LEU A 52 -5.74 -0.70 2.88
N PRO A 53 -4.66 -1.11 2.23
CA PRO A 53 -3.33 -0.49 2.24
C PRO A 53 -3.27 0.79 1.42
N GLN A 54 -2.24 1.60 1.71
CA GLN A 54 -1.90 2.74 0.87
C GLN A 54 -0.43 2.63 0.50
N PHE A 55 -0.12 2.88 -0.76
CA PHE A 55 1.26 2.96 -1.24
C PHE A 55 1.65 4.42 -1.42
N VAL A 56 2.84 4.76 -0.96
CA VAL A 56 3.42 6.07 -1.23
C VAL A 56 4.64 5.83 -2.10
N ILE A 57 4.55 6.18 -3.37
CA ILE A 57 5.60 5.96 -4.36
C ILE A 57 6.20 7.31 -4.70
N ASP A 58 7.44 7.55 -4.26
CA ASP A 58 8.14 8.81 -4.49
C ASP A 58 7.28 10.02 -4.09
N GLY A 59 6.58 9.89 -2.96
CA GLY A 59 5.75 10.95 -2.42
C GLY A 59 4.31 10.98 -2.89
N GLU A 60 3.94 10.16 -3.87
CA GLU A 60 2.57 10.10 -4.37
C GLU A 60 1.79 9.00 -3.67
N TRP A 61 0.64 9.36 -3.10
CA TRP A 61 -0.24 8.43 -2.40
C TRP A 61 -1.16 7.73 -3.39
N ILE A 62 -1.14 6.39 -3.36
CA ILE A 62 -1.89 5.55 -4.29
C ILE A 62 -2.61 4.48 -3.50
N GLN A 63 -3.90 4.30 -3.76
CA GLN A 63 -4.66 3.19 -3.20
C GLN A 63 -4.53 2.00 -4.15
N PRO A 64 -3.81 0.92 -3.75
CA PRO A 64 -3.49 -0.17 -4.65
C PRO A 64 -4.57 -1.25 -4.75
N TYR A 65 -5.77 -0.95 -4.32
CA TYR A 65 -6.88 -1.90 -4.37
C TYR A 65 -8.20 -1.16 -4.59
N ARG A 66 -9.23 -1.91 -4.96
CA ARG A 66 -10.59 -1.39 -5.04
C ARG A 66 -11.53 -2.30 -4.27
N PRO A 67 -12.48 -1.74 -3.51
CA PRO A 67 -13.51 -2.54 -2.84
C PRO A 67 -14.22 -3.44 -3.85
N GLY A 68 -14.31 -4.74 -3.52
CA GLY A 68 -14.94 -5.71 -4.39
C GLY A 68 -14.05 -6.29 -5.48
N LYS A 69 -12.88 -5.69 -5.74
CA LYS A 69 -11.92 -6.20 -6.73
C LYS A 69 -10.63 -6.70 -6.10
N GLY A 70 -10.29 -6.22 -4.92
CA GLY A 70 -9.04 -6.57 -4.25
C GLY A 70 -7.86 -5.81 -4.82
N PHE A 71 -6.66 -6.40 -4.69
CA PHE A 71 -5.41 -5.75 -5.09
C PHE A 71 -5.34 -5.59 -6.62
N LEU A 72 -4.89 -4.42 -7.05
CA LEU A 72 -4.82 -4.06 -8.47
C LEU A 72 -3.47 -4.47 -9.05
N TYR A 73 -3.30 -5.76 -9.33
CA TYR A 73 -2.03 -6.33 -9.78
C TYR A 73 -1.48 -5.65 -11.02
N GLU A 74 -2.32 -5.51 -12.03
CA GLU A 74 -1.89 -4.97 -13.31
C GLU A 74 -1.45 -3.52 -13.21
N GLU A 75 -2.25 -2.71 -12.52
CA GLU A 75 -1.92 -1.29 -12.34
C GLU A 75 -0.65 -1.11 -11.53
N MET A 76 -0.50 -1.89 -10.45
CA MET A 76 0.68 -1.78 -9.60
C MET A 76 1.92 -2.32 -10.29
N SER A 77 1.77 -3.34 -11.14
CA SER A 77 2.89 -3.84 -11.94
C SER A 77 3.43 -2.75 -12.87
N LYS A 78 2.54 -2.00 -13.49
CA LYS A 78 2.95 -0.89 -14.36
C LYS A 78 3.61 0.24 -13.56
N ARG A 79 3.02 0.58 -12.42
CA ARG A 79 3.54 1.66 -11.56
C ARG A 79 4.92 1.34 -11.02
N LEU A 80 5.16 0.08 -10.68
CA LEU A 80 6.41 -0.35 -10.05
C LEU A 80 7.41 -0.92 -11.05
N GLY A 81 7.04 -0.98 -12.32
CA GLY A 81 7.95 -1.40 -13.37
C GLY A 81 8.29 -2.89 -13.33
N VAL A 82 7.36 -3.73 -12.88
CA VAL A 82 7.57 -5.18 -12.82
C VAL A 82 6.56 -5.89 -13.71
N LYS A 83 6.87 -7.14 -14.05
CA LYS A 83 5.94 -7.98 -14.80
C LYS A 83 5.04 -8.74 -13.82
N SER A 84 3.75 -8.68 -14.07
CA SER A 84 2.80 -9.43 -13.26
C SER A 84 2.73 -10.89 -13.66
#